data_f5bf1de2d0cde126f24a68d9a118fdac
#
_entry.id   f5bf1de2d0cde126f24a68d9a118fdac
#
_cell.length_a   1.000
_cell.length_b   1.000
_cell.length_c   1.000
_cell.angle_alpha   90.00
_cell.angle_beta   90.00
_cell.angle_gamma   90.00
#
_symmetry.space_group_name_H-M   'P 1'
#
loop_
_entity.id
_entity.type
_entity.pdbx_description
1 polymer ?
#
loop_
_entity_poly.entity_id
_entity_poly.type
_entity_poly.pdbx_seq_one_letter_code
_entity_poly.pdbx_strand_id
1 'polypeptide(L)'
;MKSNYDTLGNHIRLIDTRNTDSVTDRVLGINIDKFFMPSVANVIGTDLSKYKMITKGKFACNPMHVGRDERLPVALYEEDEPSIVSPAYFMFEIIDENVLDENYLMMWLRRPEFDRICWLHTDGSVRGGITWDDICRLELPIPPIDEQREIVRSYKAITERIVIKKQINDNLEATLDAVFCNLYQSIEDENAVSFSDLCSLASSKRVFAEDYVVEGTPFYRGKEITQKRNGEPINDPLFISSKHYETLKKNYGVPSCGDILITAVGTIGNSYLVENEEFYFKDGNIIWLKDFKKAGINFYLYDYMQTSIFKRELEGVCIGSTQTALTIVALSNLKIKVPEEPALSDYIKHSKTLRSIIQQNNAEVLKLSLAAQTILASLSR
;
A
#
# COMPACT_ATOMS: atom_id res chain seq x y z
N MET A 1 -24.58 -26.78 18.54
CA MET A 1 -24.42 -25.39 19.01
C MET A 1 -25.50 -24.57 18.34
N LYS A 2 -26.28 -23.74 19.04
CA LYS A 2 -27.15 -22.77 18.39
C LYS A 2 -26.26 -21.81 17.65
N SER A 3 -26.43 -21.66 16.35
CA SER A 3 -25.72 -20.67 15.53
C SER A 3 -26.09 -19.28 16.09
N ASN A 4 -25.10 -18.49 16.48
CA ASN A 4 -25.28 -17.09 16.88
C ASN A 4 -25.50 -16.19 15.64
N TYR A 5 -25.86 -16.76 14.50
CA TYR A 5 -26.12 -16.03 13.26
C TYR A 5 -27.56 -15.51 13.26
N ASP A 6 -27.69 -14.26 12.82
CA ASP A 6 -29.00 -13.66 12.55
C ASP A 6 -28.94 -12.83 11.25
N THR A 7 -30.10 -12.53 10.72
CA THR A 7 -30.27 -11.77 9.49
C THR A 7 -29.96 -10.29 9.72
N LEU A 8 -29.08 -9.71 8.93
CA LEU A 8 -28.63 -8.31 9.09
C LEU A 8 -29.81 -7.31 9.13
N GLY A 9 -30.84 -7.53 8.31
CA GLY A 9 -32.03 -6.69 8.28
C GLY A 9 -32.81 -6.59 9.59
N ASN A 10 -32.61 -7.53 10.53
CA ASN A 10 -33.21 -7.46 11.88
C ASN A 10 -32.52 -6.41 12.77
N HIS A 11 -31.31 -5.96 12.38
CA HIS A 11 -30.43 -5.15 13.20
C HIS A 11 -30.13 -3.77 12.61
N ILE A 12 -30.47 -3.55 11.33
CA ILE A 12 -30.25 -2.28 10.64
C ILE A 12 -31.54 -1.71 10.07
N ARG A 13 -31.60 -0.42 9.94
CA ARG A 13 -32.72 0.26 9.25
C ARG A 13 -32.20 1.32 8.27
N LEU A 14 -32.89 1.44 7.15
CA LEU A 14 -32.62 2.47 6.15
C LEU A 14 -32.99 3.85 6.71
N ILE A 15 -32.17 4.84 6.43
CA ILE A 15 -32.41 6.25 6.75
C ILE A 15 -32.30 7.11 5.50
N ASP A 16 -33.07 8.22 5.43
CA ASP A 16 -33.07 9.12 4.27
C ASP A 16 -33.12 10.60 4.72
N THR A 17 -32.26 10.95 5.68
CA THR A 17 -32.10 12.34 6.11
C THR A 17 -31.51 13.16 4.98
N ARG A 18 -32.16 14.27 4.58
CA ARG A 18 -31.74 15.15 3.49
C ARG A 18 -31.11 16.43 4.01
N ASN A 19 -30.25 17.03 3.22
CA ASN A 19 -29.58 18.30 3.51
C ASN A 19 -30.47 19.51 3.14
N THR A 20 -31.77 19.44 3.45
CA THR A 20 -32.75 20.45 3.07
C THR A 20 -32.42 21.85 3.57
N ASP A 21 -31.81 21.94 4.75
CA ASP A 21 -31.43 23.21 5.40
C ASP A 21 -30.05 23.69 5.02
N SER A 22 -29.40 23.02 4.03
CA SER A 22 -28.03 23.34 3.55
C SER A 22 -27.03 23.41 4.71
N VAL A 23 -27.08 22.45 5.63
CA VAL A 23 -26.26 22.40 6.85
C VAL A 23 -24.77 22.30 6.47
N THR A 24 -24.44 21.60 5.37
CA THR A 24 -23.07 21.43 4.91
C THR A 24 -23.02 21.29 3.38
N ASP A 25 -21.89 21.69 2.79
CA ASP A 25 -21.55 21.49 1.37
C ASP A 25 -20.45 20.44 1.19
N ARG A 26 -20.00 19.80 2.26
CA ARG A 26 -18.95 18.79 2.26
C ARG A 26 -19.47 17.48 1.68
N VAL A 27 -19.23 17.27 0.38
CA VAL A 27 -19.66 16.07 -0.35
C VAL A 27 -18.62 14.97 -0.24
N LEU A 28 -19.03 13.79 0.22
CA LEU A 28 -18.19 12.60 0.34
C LEU A 28 -18.61 11.52 -0.65
N GLY A 29 -17.61 10.79 -1.13
CA GLY A 29 -17.71 9.50 -1.77
C GLY A 29 -17.24 8.39 -0.84
N ILE A 30 -17.43 7.13 -1.26
CA ILE A 30 -16.92 5.96 -0.55
C ILE A 30 -15.89 5.27 -1.43
N ASN A 31 -14.68 5.11 -0.89
CA ASN A 31 -13.63 4.36 -1.56
C ASN A 31 -13.97 2.86 -1.57
N ILE A 32 -13.46 2.14 -2.58
CA ILE A 32 -13.61 0.69 -2.69
C ILE A 32 -12.99 -0.05 -1.48
N ASP A 33 -12.02 0.56 -0.81
CA ASP A 33 -11.41 0.04 0.42
C ASP A 33 -12.18 0.44 1.70
N LYS A 34 -13.44 0.90 1.53
CA LYS A 34 -14.45 1.05 2.58
C LYS A 34 -14.15 2.14 3.62
N PHE A 35 -13.82 3.33 3.12
CA PHE A 35 -13.71 4.56 3.91
C PHE A 35 -14.29 5.76 3.13
N PHE A 36 -14.68 6.80 3.85
CA PHE A 36 -15.12 8.04 3.23
C PHE A 36 -13.93 8.84 2.71
N MET A 37 -14.11 9.48 1.54
CA MET A 37 -13.15 10.37 0.92
C MET A 37 -13.87 11.56 0.29
N PRO A 38 -13.22 12.70 0.04
CA PRO A 38 -13.81 13.79 -0.72
C PRO A 38 -14.34 13.27 -2.06
N SER A 39 -15.56 13.68 -2.43
CA SER A 39 -16.16 13.25 -3.69
C SER A 39 -15.34 13.73 -4.88
N VAL A 40 -15.05 12.83 -5.81
CA VAL A 40 -14.43 13.15 -7.11
C VAL A 40 -15.45 13.62 -8.17
N ALA A 41 -16.74 13.56 -7.84
CA ALA A 41 -17.81 13.99 -8.75
C ALA A 41 -17.82 15.54 -8.84
N ASN A 42 -18.02 16.05 -10.05
CA ASN A 42 -18.25 17.47 -10.22
C ASN A 42 -19.67 17.84 -9.75
N VAL A 43 -19.74 18.55 -8.64
CA VAL A 43 -21.01 19.00 -8.03
C VAL A 43 -21.33 20.48 -8.31
N ILE A 44 -20.55 21.16 -9.16
CA ILE A 44 -20.79 22.56 -9.51
C ILE A 44 -22.16 22.68 -10.18
N GLY A 45 -23.04 23.53 -9.64
CA GLY A 45 -24.40 23.71 -10.11
C GLY A 45 -25.40 22.63 -9.73
N THR A 46 -24.97 21.65 -8.92
CA THR A 46 -25.85 20.58 -8.41
C THR A 46 -26.61 21.08 -7.18
N ASP A 47 -27.90 20.76 -7.09
CA ASP A 47 -28.71 21.05 -5.92
C ASP A 47 -28.36 20.08 -4.76
N LEU A 48 -27.52 20.57 -3.83
CA LEU A 48 -27.04 19.78 -2.69
C LEU A 48 -28.12 19.55 -1.61
N SER A 49 -29.27 20.22 -1.67
CA SER A 49 -30.37 19.95 -0.76
C SER A 49 -30.98 18.56 -0.94
N LYS A 50 -30.79 17.96 -2.13
CA LYS A 50 -31.23 16.59 -2.46
C LYS A 50 -30.26 15.50 -1.96
N TYR A 51 -29.04 15.88 -1.57
CA TYR A 51 -28.07 14.93 -1.03
C TYR A 51 -28.49 14.44 0.35
N LYS A 52 -28.04 13.25 0.70
CA LYS A 52 -28.31 12.66 2.02
C LYS A 52 -27.28 13.15 3.02
N MET A 53 -27.75 13.65 4.16
CA MET A 53 -26.90 14.11 5.25
C MET A 53 -26.51 12.94 6.14
N ILE A 54 -25.20 12.69 6.28
CA ILE A 54 -24.65 11.65 7.12
C ILE A 54 -24.02 12.25 8.37
N THR A 55 -24.24 11.60 9.50
CA THR A 55 -23.73 11.97 10.82
C THR A 55 -23.05 10.76 11.47
N LYS A 56 -22.28 11.00 12.52
CA LYS A 56 -21.56 9.97 13.29
C LYS A 56 -22.43 8.75 13.64
N GLY A 57 -21.87 7.55 13.55
CA GLY A 57 -22.57 6.29 13.81
C GLY A 57 -23.44 5.78 12.66
N LYS A 58 -23.51 6.51 11.54
CA LYS A 58 -24.29 6.11 10.37
C LYS A 58 -23.41 5.47 9.31
N PHE A 59 -24.00 4.56 8.57
CA PHE A 59 -23.36 3.91 7.43
C PHE A 59 -23.89 4.47 6.12
N ALA A 60 -23.03 4.49 5.11
CA ALA A 60 -23.48 4.65 3.74
C ALA A 60 -22.83 3.59 2.85
N CYS A 61 -23.55 3.13 1.82
CA CYS A 61 -23.00 2.25 0.81
C CYS A 61 -23.40 2.68 -0.60
N ASN A 62 -22.49 2.50 -1.54
CA ASN A 62 -22.75 2.69 -2.95
C ASN A 62 -23.17 1.35 -3.57
N PRO A 63 -24.46 1.13 -3.85
CA PRO A 63 -24.93 -0.16 -4.35
C PRO A 63 -24.59 -0.39 -5.83
N MET A 64 -24.17 0.67 -6.53
CA MET A 64 -23.89 0.61 -7.97
C MET A 64 -22.48 0.06 -8.23
N HIS A 65 -22.31 -0.59 -9.38
CA HIS A 65 -21.01 -1.08 -9.86
C HIS A 65 -20.42 -2.27 -9.07
N VAL A 66 -21.18 -2.89 -8.16
CA VAL A 66 -20.70 -4.07 -7.43
C VAL A 66 -20.32 -5.20 -8.39
N GLY A 67 -21.07 -5.38 -9.48
CA GLY A 67 -20.76 -6.35 -10.52
C GLY A 67 -19.43 -6.09 -11.24
N ARG A 68 -19.07 -4.82 -11.42
CA ARG A 68 -17.78 -4.41 -12.04
C ARG A 68 -16.60 -4.53 -11.08
N ASP A 69 -16.79 -4.03 -9.87
CA ASP A 69 -15.70 -3.82 -8.92
C ASP A 69 -15.51 -5.04 -8.00
N GLU A 70 -16.45 -6.01 -8.05
CA GLU A 70 -16.51 -7.22 -7.21
C GLU A 70 -16.45 -6.92 -5.71
N ARG A 71 -16.80 -5.68 -5.33
CA ARG A 71 -16.79 -5.16 -3.96
C ARG A 71 -17.96 -4.20 -3.77
N LEU A 72 -18.51 -4.18 -2.56
CA LEU A 72 -19.50 -3.19 -2.15
C LEU A 72 -18.81 -2.05 -1.36
N PRO A 73 -18.68 -0.85 -1.94
CA PRO A 73 -18.19 0.30 -1.19
C PRO A 73 -19.18 0.66 -0.08
N VAL A 74 -18.80 0.43 1.17
CA VAL A 74 -19.56 0.72 2.38
C VAL A 74 -18.63 1.29 3.44
N ALA A 75 -19.09 2.30 4.19
CA ALA A 75 -18.29 2.91 5.25
C ALA A 75 -19.16 3.36 6.43
N LEU A 76 -18.58 3.30 7.63
CA LEU A 76 -19.10 3.90 8.86
C LEU A 76 -18.57 5.34 8.95
N TYR A 77 -19.45 6.30 9.24
CA TYR A 77 -19.08 7.69 9.43
C TYR A 77 -18.73 7.95 10.91
N GLU A 78 -17.47 8.31 11.14
CA GLU A 78 -16.91 8.44 12.50
C GLU A 78 -16.64 9.90 12.91
N GLU A 79 -16.83 10.88 12.00
CA GLU A 79 -16.56 12.29 12.28
C GLU A 79 -17.74 12.97 13.00
N ASP A 80 -17.43 13.97 13.84
CA ASP A 80 -18.45 14.72 14.60
C ASP A 80 -19.20 15.72 13.71
N GLU A 81 -18.53 16.32 12.71
CA GLU A 81 -19.11 17.27 11.77
C GLU A 81 -19.91 16.53 10.68
N PRO A 82 -21.15 16.96 10.37
CA PRO A 82 -21.96 16.33 9.36
C PRO A 82 -21.39 16.51 7.95
N SER A 83 -21.64 15.55 7.08
CA SER A 83 -21.28 15.59 5.66
C SER A 83 -22.47 15.12 4.82
N ILE A 84 -22.34 15.22 3.48
CA ILE A 84 -23.39 14.74 2.58
C ILE A 84 -22.84 13.71 1.59
N VAL A 85 -23.69 12.77 1.24
CA VAL A 85 -23.41 11.69 0.27
C VAL A 85 -24.44 11.68 -0.85
N SER A 86 -24.13 11.02 -1.93
CA SER A 86 -25.01 10.90 -3.10
C SER A 86 -26.43 10.45 -2.73
N PRO A 87 -27.49 11.03 -3.33
CA PRO A 87 -28.85 10.52 -3.19
C PRO A 87 -29.04 9.06 -3.55
N ALA A 88 -28.18 8.53 -4.43
CA ALA A 88 -28.21 7.15 -4.90
C ALA A 88 -27.66 6.12 -3.90
N TYR A 89 -26.95 6.57 -2.86
CA TYR A 89 -26.40 5.68 -1.85
C TYR A 89 -27.50 5.21 -0.89
N PHE A 90 -27.39 3.96 -0.40
CA PHE A 90 -28.13 3.56 0.78
C PHE A 90 -27.44 4.16 2.01
N MET A 91 -28.21 4.75 2.89
CA MET A 91 -27.79 5.20 4.21
C MET A 91 -28.56 4.39 5.26
N PHE A 92 -27.87 3.87 6.27
CA PHE A 92 -28.50 3.05 7.29
C PHE A 92 -27.82 3.21 8.64
N GLU A 93 -28.52 2.78 9.68
CA GLU A 93 -28.05 2.80 11.05
C GLU A 93 -28.39 1.50 11.78
N ILE A 94 -27.74 1.23 12.88
CA ILE A 94 -28.05 0.13 13.76
C ILE A 94 -29.32 0.44 14.55
N ILE A 95 -30.21 -0.53 14.74
CA ILE A 95 -31.46 -0.39 15.44
C ILE A 95 -31.25 -0.37 16.98
N ASP A 96 -30.37 -1.26 17.48
CA ASP A 96 -30.07 -1.37 18.92
C ASP A 96 -28.54 -1.62 19.11
N GLU A 97 -27.86 -0.60 19.60
CA GLU A 97 -26.41 -0.63 19.88
C GLU A 97 -26.03 -1.53 21.08
N ASN A 98 -27.01 -2.03 21.86
CA ASN A 98 -26.80 -3.02 22.89
C ASN A 98 -26.80 -4.46 22.36
N VAL A 99 -27.22 -4.65 21.10
CA VAL A 99 -27.25 -5.95 20.42
C VAL A 99 -26.16 -6.05 19.38
N LEU A 100 -25.92 -4.99 18.59
CA LEU A 100 -24.93 -4.95 17.55
C LEU A 100 -24.07 -3.66 17.65
N ASP A 101 -22.78 -3.82 17.77
CA ASP A 101 -21.80 -2.73 17.80
C ASP A 101 -21.48 -2.25 16.37
N GLU A 102 -21.46 -0.94 16.14
CA GLU A 102 -21.22 -0.33 14.82
C GLU A 102 -19.85 -0.69 14.24
N ASN A 103 -18.81 -0.72 15.06
CA ASN A 103 -17.46 -1.06 14.63
C ASN A 103 -17.33 -2.57 14.35
N TYR A 104 -18.03 -3.41 15.13
CA TYR A 104 -18.09 -4.84 14.87
C TYR A 104 -18.78 -5.11 13.53
N LEU A 105 -19.92 -4.44 13.26
CA LEU A 105 -20.56 -4.52 11.95
C LEU A 105 -19.60 -4.06 10.84
N MET A 106 -18.91 -2.92 11.02
CA MET A 106 -17.98 -2.44 10.01
C MET A 106 -16.82 -3.43 9.77
N MET A 107 -16.32 -4.10 10.81
CA MET A 107 -15.32 -5.17 10.66
C MET A 107 -15.87 -6.33 9.81
N TRP A 108 -17.10 -6.77 10.07
CA TRP A 108 -17.75 -7.83 9.29
C TRP A 108 -17.92 -7.41 7.81
N LEU A 109 -18.32 -6.16 7.55
CA LEU A 109 -18.48 -5.60 6.21
C LEU A 109 -17.13 -5.45 5.46
N ARG A 110 -16.00 -5.34 6.16
CA ARG A 110 -14.65 -5.24 5.55
C ARG A 110 -14.10 -6.57 5.03
N ARG A 111 -14.75 -7.68 5.33
CA ARG A 111 -14.26 -9.00 4.94
C ARG A 111 -14.37 -9.24 3.43
N PRO A 112 -13.39 -9.93 2.82
CA PRO A 112 -13.48 -10.33 1.41
C PRO A 112 -14.69 -11.25 1.11
N GLU A 113 -15.09 -12.08 2.10
CA GLU A 113 -16.26 -12.95 1.98
C GLU A 113 -17.56 -12.16 1.83
N PHE A 114 -17.70 -11.04 2.54
CA PHE A 114 -18.84 -10.14 2.39
C PHE A 114 -18.91 -9.59 0.96
N ASP A 115 -17.80 -9.11 0.41
CA ASP A 115 -17.75 -8.59 -0.95
C ASP A 115 -18.12 -9.66 -1.98
N ARG A 116 -17.62 -10.88 -1.79
CA ARG A 116 -17.92 -12.02 -2.65
C ARG A 116 -19.40 -12.39 -2.62
N ILE A 117 -20.02 -12.36 -1.43
CA ILE A 117 -21.46 -12.61 -1.28
C ILE A 117 -22.25 -11.47 -1.96
N CYS A 118 -21.89 -10.21 -1.76
CA CYS A 118 -22.54 -9.09 -2.43
C CYS A 118 -22.45 -9.19 -3.95
N TRP A 119 -21.28 -9.58 -4.48
CA TRP A 119 -21.09 -9.80 -5.92
C TRP A 119 -21.96 -10.92 -6.47
N LEU A 120 -22.14 -12.03 -5.75
CA LEU A 120 -23.01 -13.13 -6.14
C LEU A 120 -24.51 -12.75 -6.20
N HIS A 121 -24.92 -11.71 -5.48
CA HIS A 121 -26.29 -11.18 -5.51
C HIS A 121 -26.53 -10.17 -6.64
N THR A 122 -25.50 -9.82 -7.42
CA THR A 122 -25.69 -8.98 -8.62
C THR A 122 -26.15 -9.83 -9.80
N ASP A 123 -26.73 -9.17 -10.81
CA ASP A 123 -27.15 -9.82 -12.07
C ASP A 123 -25.97 -10.19 -12.99
N GLY A 124 -24.73 -10.04 -12.52
CA GLY A 124 -23.51 -10.31 -13.29
C GLY A 124 -23.20 -9.31 -14.40
N SER A 125 -24.00 -8.26 -14.57
CA SER A 125 -23.71 -7.19 -15.53
C SER A 125 -22.65 -6.23 -14.97
N VAL A 126 -21.89 -5.55 -15.86
CA VAL A 126 -20.91 -4.53 -15.51
C VAL A 126 -21.53 -3.36 -14.71
N ARG A 127 -22.85 -3.17 -14.82
CA ARG A 127 -23.63 -2.18 -14.07
C ARG A 127 -24.48 -2.81 -12.96
N GLY A 128 -24.29 -4.11 -12.70
CA GLY A 128 -25.02 -4.86 -11.67
C GLY A 128 -24.85 -4.22 -10.30
N GLY A 129 -25.95 -3.85 -9.70
CA GLY A 129 -26.02 -3.33 -8.33
C GLY A 129 -26.57 -4.40 -7.39
N ILE A 130 -26.48 -4.12 -6.09
CA ILE A 130 -27.14 -4.91 -5.04
C ILE A 130 -28.34 -4.13 -4.52
N THR A 131 -29.43 -4.83 -4.23
CA THR A 131 -30.63 -4.21 -3.65
C THR A 131 -30.51 -4.09 -2.13
N TRP A 132 -31.29 -3.20 -1.52
CA TRP A 132 -31.35 -3.10 -0.07
C TRP A 132 -31.88 -4.40 0.57
N ASP A 133 -32.85 -5.04 -0.05
CA ASP A 133 -33.41 -6.31 0.41
C ASP A 133 -32.37 -7.44 0.40
N ASP A 134 -31.47 -7.45 -0.58
CA ASP A 134 -30.39 -8.43 -0.62
C ASP A 134 -29.38 -8.20 0.52
N ILE A 135 -29.06 -6.92 0.81
CA ILE A 135 -28.22 -6.57 1.97
C ILE A 135 -28.90 -7.03 3.27
N CYS A 136 -30.20 -6.79 3.40
CA CYS A 136 -30.96 -7.18 4.60
C CYS A 136 -31.01 -8.70 4.81
N ARG A 137 -30.94 -9.52 3.75
CA ARG A 137 -30.96 -11.00 3.85
C ARG A 137 -29.63 -11.60 4.24
N LEU A 138 -28.56 -10.84 4.27
CA LEU A 138 -27.26 -11.37 4.66
C LEU A 138 -27.27 -11.77 6.13
N GLU A 139 -26.62 -12.89 6.44
CA GLU A 139 -26.50 -13.40 7.80
C GLU A 139 -25.12 -13.09 8.37
N LEU A 140 -25.09 -12.62 9.62
CA LEU A 140 -23.86 -12.35 10.35
C LEU A 140 -23.92 -12.97 11.74
N PRO A 141 -22.75 -13.32 12.32
CA PRO A 141 -22.70 -13.76 13.70
C PRO A 141 -22.91 -12.57 14.65
N ILE A 142 -23.77 -12.73 15.65
CA ILE A 142 -24.05 -11.72 16.66
C ILE A 142 -23.75 -12.32 18.03
N PRO A 143 -22.46 -12.37 18.45
CA PRO A 143 -22.12 -12.76 19.81
C PRO A 143 -22.59 -11.72 20.83
N PRO A 144 -22.56 -12.00 22.12
CA PRO A 144 -22.87 -11.03 23.15
C PRO A 144 -22.11 -9.71 22.95
N ILE A 145 -22.75 -8.58 23.24
CA ILE A 145 -22.22 -7.23 22.96
C ILE A 145 -20.84 -6.99 23.58
N ASP A 146 -20.58 -7.55 24.77
CA ASP A 146 -19.27 -7.42 25.43
C ASP A 146 -18.16 -8.13 24.64
N GLU A 147 -18.47 -9.29 24.07
CA GLU A 147 -17.54 -10.03 23.20
C GLU A 147 -17.27 -9.25 21.89
N GLN A 148 -18.31 -8.70 21.26
CA GLN A 148 -18.14 -7.83 20.09
C GLN A 148 -17.21 -6.65 20.39
N ARG A 149 -17.41 -5.97 21.50
CA ARG A 149 -16.60 -4.82 21.94
C ARG A 149 -15.15 -5.22 22.27
N GLU A 150 -14.91 -6.43 22.80
CA GLU A 150 -13.56 -6.95 23.03
C GLU A 150 -12.83 -7.23 21.70
N ILE A 151 -13.52 -7.86 20.75
CA ILE A 151 -12.99 -8.09 19.40
C ILE A 151 -12.63 -6.76 18.73
N VAL A 152 -13.54 -5.77 18.78
CA VAL A 152 -13.32 -4.42 18.24
C VAL A 152 -12.11 -3.75 18.87
N ARG A 153 -11.99 -3.79 20.21
CA ARG A 153 -10.83 -3.20 20.91
C ARG A 153 -9.51 -3.84 20.46
N SER A 154 -9.49 -5.16 20.35
CA SER A 154 -8.32 -5.90 19.91
C SER A 154 -7.93 -5.54 18.47
N TYR A 155 -8.89 -5.46 17.58
CA TYR A 155 -8.67 -5.08 16.19
C TYR A 155 -8.19 -3.63 16.05
N LYS A 156 -8.85 -2.68 16.74
CA LYS A 156 -8.46 -1.26 16.74
C LYS A 156 -7.04 -1.06 17.27
N ALA A 157 -6.68 -1.71 18.37
CA ALA A 157 -5.31 -1.63 18.91
C ALA A 157 -4.24 -2.07 17.90
N ILE A 158 -4.53 -3.11 17.10
CA ILE A 158 -3.62 -3.59 16.05
C ILE A 158 -3.56 -2.58 14.89
N THR A 159 -4.71 -2.12 14.40
CA THR A 159 -4.76 -1.22 13.24
C THR A 159 -4.19 0.17 13.55
N GLU A 160 -4.45 0.71 14.72
CA GLU A 160 -3.85 1.97 15.21
C GLU A 160 -2.33 1.84 15.31
N ARG A 161 -1.82 0.72 15.83
CA ARG A 161 -0.37 0.49 15.89
C ARG A 161 0.26 0.42 14.50
N ILE A 162 -0.43 -0.17 13.50
CA ILE A 162 0.00 -0.14 12.10
C ILE A 162 0.11 1.29 11.60
N VAL A 163 -0.90 2.13 11.83
CA VAL A 163 -0.90 3.53 11.40
C VAL A 163 0.25 4.30 12.04
N ILE A 164 0.43 4.19 13.36
CA ILE A 164 1.52 4.86 14.09
C ILE A 164 2.88 4.41 13.56
N LYS A 165 3.09 3.11 13.31
CA LYS A 165 4.36 2.61 12.77
C LYS A 165 4.67 3.16 11.38
N LYS A 166 3.67 3.28 10.52
CA LYS A 166 3.82 3.91 9.19
C LYS A 166 4.18 5.39 9.32
N GLN A 167 3.49 6.13 10.18
CA GLN A 167 3.80 7.55 10.44
C GLN A 167 5.22 7.75 10.99
N ILE A 168 5.67 6.85 11.88
CA ILE A 168 7.07 6.88 12.37
C ILE A 168 8.03 6.69 11.19
N ASN A 169 7.78 5.73 10.30
CA ASN A 169 8.62 5.51 9.13
C ASN A 169 8.67 6.72 8.19
N ASP A 170 7.51 7.33 7.91
CA ASP A 170 7.42 8.55 7.09
C ASP A 170 8.27 9.69 7.69
N ASN A 171 8.23 9.87 9.01
CA ASN A 171 9.04 10.87 9.71
C ASN A 171 10.54 10.53 9.67
N LEU A 172 10.90 9.25 9.80
CA LEU A 172 12.30 8.81 9.72
C LEU A 172 12.85 9.00 8.29
N GLU A 173 12.07 8.71 7.27
CA GLU A 173 12.46 8.94 5.86
C GLU A 173 12.60 10.43 5.56
N ALA A 174 11.68 11.27 6.03
CA ALA A 174 11.78 12.72 5.91
C ALA A 174 13.03 13.27 6.64
N THR A 175 13.38 12.71 7.79
CA THR A 175 14.59 13.06 8.54
C THR A 175 15.84 12.69 7.74
N LEU A 176 15.88 11.47 7.17
CA LEU A 176 17.00 11.02 6.32
C LEU A 176 17.16 11.94 5.10
N ASP A 177 16.07 12.28 4.41
CA ASP A 177 16.10 13.17 3.25
C ASP A 177 16.64 14.57 3.63
N ALA A 178 16.17 15.15 4.74
CA ALA A 178 16.63 16.44 5.20
C ALA A 178 18.13 16.44 5.57
N VAL A 179 18.59 15.43 6.32
CA VAL A 179 20.01 15.28 6.71
C VAL A 179 20.87 15.06 5.47
N PHE A 180 20.42 14.21 4.54
CA PHE A 180 21.12 13.99 3.28
C PHE A 180 21.24 15.27 2.46
N CYS A 181 20.13 15.97 2.23
CA CYS A 181 20.10 17.20 1.44
C CYS A 181 21.01 18.30 2.04
N ASN A 182 21.02 18.47 3.35
CA ASN A 182 21.91 19.43 4.02
C ASN A 182 23.39 19.06 3.81
N LEU A 183 23.73 17.78 3.98
CA LEU A 183 25.10 17.31 3.74
C LEU A 183 25.47 17.48 2.25
N TYR A 184 24.59 17.05 1.34
CA TYR A 184 24.83 17.08 -0.11
C TYR A 184 25.05 18.51 -0.63
N GLN A 185 24.30 19.50 -0.11
CA GLN A 185 24.44 20.91 -0.46
C GLN A 185 25.76 21.54 0.03
N SER A 186 26.34 21.02 1.11
CA SER A 186 27.62 21.51 1.65
C SER A 186 28.83 20.99 0.87
N ILE A 187 28.66 20.04 -0.04
CA ILE A 187 29.76 19.44 -0.83
C ILE A 187 29.95 20.26 -2.11
N GLU A 188 31.20 20.61 -2.42
CA GLU A 188 31.55 21.32 -3.64
C GLU A 188 31.35 20.43 -4.89
N ASP A 189 31.02 21.05 -6.03
CA ASP A 189 30.75 20.34 -7.29
C ASP A 189 31.97 19.59 -7.83
N GLU A 190 33.18 20.06 -7.49
CA GLU A 190 34.45 19.43 -7.87
C GLU A 190 34.62 18.00 -7.28
N ASN A 191 33.93 17.70 -6.19
CA ASN A 191 33.93 16.39 -5.55
C ASN A 191 32.91 15.40 -6.16
N ALA A 192 32.33 15.73 -7.32
CA ALA A 192 31.40 14.85 -8.01
C ALA A 192 32.12 13.73 -8.74
N VAL A 193 31.77 12.48 -8.43
CA VAL A 193 32.27 11.26 -9.05
C VAL A 193 31.16 10.50 -9.75
N SER A 194 31.51 9.64 -10.72
CA SER A 194 30.50 8.82 -11.42
C SER A 194 30.06 7.64 -10.55
N PHE A 195 28.83 7.15 -10.77
CA PHE A 195 28.36 5.92 -10.10
C PHE A 195 29.31 4.73 -10.34
N SER A 196 29.85 4.60 -11.56
CA SER A 196 30.87 3.58 -11.90
C SER A 196 32.16 3.70 -11.09
N ASP A 197 32.46 4.86 -10.52
CA ASP A 197 33.59 5.03 -9.62
C ASP A 197 33.32 4.52 -8.20
N LEU A 198 32.06 4.31 -7.86
CA LEU A 198 31.62 3.91 -6.52
C LEU A 198 31.15 2.45 -6.42
N CYS A 199 30.61 1.89 -7.52
CA CYS A 199 30.09 0.53 -7.55
C CYS A 199 30.10 -0.07 -8.97
N SER A 200 29.81 -1.35 -9.05
CA SER A 200 29.54 -2.05 -10.33
C SER A 200 28.03 -1.98 -10.64
N LEU A 201 27.70 -1.70 -11.91
CA LEU A 201 26.31 -1.71 -12.38
C LEU A 201 26.14 -2.90 -13.35
N ALA A 202 25.11 -3.70 -13.14
CA ALA A 202 24.83 -4.90 -13.91
C ALA A 202 23.33 -5.08 -14.17
N SER A 203 22.99 -6.07 -14.99
CA SER A 203 21.65 -6.64 -15.12
C SER A 203 21.69 -8.11 -14.77
N SER A 204 20.52 -8.71 -14.54
CA SER A 204 20.41 -10.16 -14.36
C SER A 204 20.54 -10.91 -15.69
N LYS A 205 20.71 -12.22 -15.62
CA LYS A 205 20.57 -13.11 -16.77
C LYS A 205 19.07 -13.31 -17.04
N ARG A 206 18.70 -13.29 -18.33
CA ARG A 206 17.31 -13.47 -18.76
C ARG A 206 16.75 -14.80 -18.30
N VAL A 207 15.54 -14.74 -17.74
CA VAL A 207 14.66 -15.86 -17.43
C VAL A 207 13.42 -15.73 -18.30
N PHE A 208 13.02 -16.79 -18.98
CA PHE A 208 11.87 -16.80 -19.87
C PHE A 208 10.60 -17.22 -19.12
N ALA A 209 9.43 -16.87 -19.68
CA ALA A 209 8.16 -17.19 -19.04
C ALA A 209 7.91 -18.71 -18.88
N GLU A 210 8.50 -19.51 -19.75
CA GLU A 210 8.46 -20.98 -19.70
C GLU A 210 9.24 -21.59 -18.51
N ASP A 211 10.15 -20.80 -17.91
CA ASP A 211 10.92 -21.20 -16.73
C ASP A 211 10.18 -20.92 -15.40
N TYR A 212 9.02 -20.25 -15.46
CA TYR A 212 8.26 -19.95 -14.26
C TYR A 212 7.56 -21.21 -13.73
N VAL A 213 7.54 -21.33 -12.41
CA VAL A 213 6.94 -22.44 -11.69
C VAL A 213 5.94 -21.93 -10.64
N VAL A 214 5.11 -22.82 -10.12
CA VAL A 214 4.09 -22.48 -9.09
C VAL A 214 4.76 -22.18 -7.74
N GLU A 215 5.85 -22.90 -7.41
CA GLU A 215 6.59 -22.76 -6.15
C GLU A 215 8.09 -22.83 -6.40
N GLY A 216 8.88 -22.07 -5.63
CA GLY A 216 10.34 -22.04 -5.78
C GLY A 216 10.94 -20.77 -5.20
N THR A 217 12.03 -20.30 -5.84
CA THR A 217 12.67 -19.04 -5.47
C THR A 217 11.90 -17.87 -6.10
N PRO A 218 11.56 -16.82 -5.33
CA PRO A 218 10.86 -15.65 -5.85
C PRO A 218 11.60 -14.98 -7.02
N PHE A 219 10.82 -14.52 -8.01
CA PHE A 219 11.32 -13.80 -9.17
C PHE A 219 10.67 -12.42 -9.25
N TYR A 220 11.46 -11.37 -9.03
CA TYR A 220 10.98 -10.00 -8.92
C TYR A 220 11.07 -9.23 -10.23
N ARG A 221 9.98 -8.54 -10.56
CA ARG A 221 9.89 -7.56 -11.64
C ARG A 221 9.90 -6.15 -11.04
N GLY A 222 9.80 -5.12 -11.85
CA GLY A 222 9.71 -3.74 -11.37
C GLY A 222 8.57 -3.48 -10.38
N LYS A 223 7.44 -4.21 -10.53
CA LYS A 223 6.30 -4.14 -9.59
C LYS A 223 6.72 -4.59 -8.18
N GLU A 224 7.35 -5.76 -8.07
CA GLU A 224 7.75 -6.33 -6.78
C GLU A 224 8.87 -5.49 -6.13
N ILE A 225 9.80 -4.92 -6.93
CA ILE A 225 10.81 -3.98 -6.41
C ILE A 225 10.14 -2.72 -5.83
N THR A 226 9.12 -2.18 -6.49
CA THR A 226 8.35 -1.04 -5.97
C THR A 226 7.61 -1.39 -4.67
N GLN A 227 6.99 -2.56 -4.60
CA GLN A 227 6.32 -3.05 -3.40
C GLN A 227 7.30 -3.23 -2.23
N LYS A 228 8.47 -3.84 -2.48
CA LYS A 228 9.55 -3.99 -1.47
C LYS A 228 10.03 -2.64 -0.95
N ARG A 229 10.26 -1.68 -1.84
CA ARG A 229 10.61 -0.31 -1.45
C ARG A 229 9.58 0.29 -0.49
N ASN A 230 8.31 0.09 -0.75
CA ASN A 230 7.21 0.65 0.04
C ASN A 230 6.89 -0.17 1.32
N GLY A 231 7.62 -1.28 1.58
CA GLY A 231 7.29 -2.19 2.68
C GLY A 231 5.94 -2.92 2.50
N GLU A 232 5.47 -3.04 1.26
CA GLU A 232 4.21 -3.69 0.92
C GLU A 232 4.39 -5.21 0.75
N PRO A 233 3.38 -6.03 1.11
CA PRO A 233 3.42 -7.46 0.88
C PRO A 233 3.36 -7.78 -0.64
N ILE A 234 4.10 -8.78 -1.06
CA ILE A 234 4.00 -9.34 -2.41
C ILE A 234 2.98 -10.47 -2.38
N ASN A 235 1.77 -10.21 -2.87
CA ASN A 235 0.65 -11.15 -2.78
C ASN A 235 0.61 -12.19 -3.90
N ASP A 236 1.26 -11.93 -5.03
CA ASP A 236 1.26 -12.81 -6.21
C ASP A 236 2.66 -12.79 -6.86
N PRO A 237 3.66 -13.39 -6.20
CA PRO A 237 5.01 -13.46 -6.72
C PRO A 237 5.11 -14.49 -7.85
N LEU A 238 5.97 -14.22 -8.84
CA LEU A 238 6.42 -15.26 -9.75
C LEU A 238 7.55 -16.05 -9.07
N PHE A 239 7.72 -17.30 -9.48
CA PHE A 239 8.78 -18.16 -8.99
C PHE A 239 9.58 -18.80 -10.12
N ILE A 240 10.86 -19.10 -9.84
CA ILE A 240 11.70 -19.98 -10.63
C ILE A 240 12.10 -21.20 -9.80
N SER A 241 12.41 -22.33 -10.44
CA SER A 241 12.81 -23.51 -9.69
C SER A 241 14.10 -23.27 -8.92
N SER A 242 14.22 -23.83 -7.71
CA SER A 242 15.43 -23.72 -6.88
C SER A 242 16.68 -24.21 -7.64
N LYS A 243 16.56 -25.24 -8.50
CA LYS A 243 17.66 -25.72 -9.34
C LYS A 243 18.10 -24.67 -10.37
N HIS A 244 17.15 -23.95 -10.98
CA HIS A 244 17.45 -22.86 -11.92
C HIS A 244 18.11 -21.72 -11.18
N TYR A 245 17.59 -21.33 -10.02
CA TYR A 245 18.18 -20.29 -9.15
C TYR A 245 19.63 -20.61 -8.79
N GLU A 246 19.95 -21.83 -8.32
CA GLU A 246 21.32 -22.21 -7.99
C GLU A 246 22.25 -22.17 -9.21
N THR A 247 21.72 -22.51 -10.40
CA THR A 247 22.50 -22.39 -11.65
C THR A 247 22.81 -20.93 -11.98
N LEU A 248 21.83 -20.04 -11.84
CA LEU A 248 22.01 -18.60 -12.05
C LEU A 248 22.98 -18.01 -11.02
N LYS A 249 22.80 -18.37 -9.74
CA LYS A 249 23.67 -17.97 -8.63
C LYS A 249 25.12 -18.31 -8.87
N LYS A 250 25.39 -19.54 -9.30
CA LYS A 250 26.75 -20.02 -9.58
C LYS A 250 27.41 -19.33 -10.78
N ASN A 251 26.63 -19.07 -11.84
CA ASN A 251 27.21 -18.63 -13.12
C ASN A 251 27.22 -17.10 -13.29
N TYR A 252 26.26 -16.39 -12.68
CA TYR A 252 26.03 -14.97 -12.92
C TYR A 252 25.93 -14.14 -11.63
N GLY A 253 25.83 -14.80 -10.48
CA GLY A 253 25.56 -14.16 -9.20
C GLY A 253 24.08 -13.84 -8.99
N VAL A 254 23.74 -13.49 -7.77
CA VAL A 254 22.42 -13.06 -7.32
C VAL A 254 22.55 -11.87 -6.38
N PRO A 255 21.52 -11.05 -6.20
CA PRO A 255 21.55 -9.94 -5.26
C PRO A 255 21.87 -10.40 -3.84
N SER A 256 22.70 -9.64 -3.17
CA SER A 256 23.14 -9.86 -1.80
C SER A 256 22.69 -8.72 -0.88
N CYS A 257 22.62 -8.96 0.42
CA CYS A 257 22.27 -7.93 1.40
C CYS A 257 23.18 -6.70 1.23
N GLY A 258 22.56 -5.53 1.10
CA GLY A 258 23.24 -4.25 0.88
C GLY A 258 23.43 -3.88 -0.60
N ASP A 259 23.13 -4.75 -1.55
CA ASP A 259 23.02 -4.37 -2.95
C ASP A 259 21.82 -3.44 -3.18
N ILE A 260 21.82 -2.70 -4.28
CA ILE A 260 20.71 -1.83 -4.65
C ILE A 260 20.14 -2.27 -6.00
N LEU A 261 18.83 -2.45 -6.07
CA LEU A 261 18.09 -2.64 -7.29
C LEU A 261 17.31 -1.39 -7.64
N ILE A 262 17.37 -0.93 -8.90
CA ILE A 262 16.61 0.24 -9.36
C ILE A 262 15.81 -0.11 -10.62
N THR A 263 14.53 0.28 -10.64
CA THR A 263 13.68 0.07 -11.81
C THR A 263 14.11 0.97 -12.97
N ALA A 264 14.27 0.37 -14.14
CA ALA A 264 14.79 1.01 -15.34
C ALA A 264 13.71 1.27 -16.40
N VAL A 265 12.52 0.65 -16.27
CA VAL A 265 11.40 0.76 -17.21
C VAL A 265 10.08 0.81 -16.43
N GLY A 266 9.11 1.55 -16.93
CA GLY A 266 7.81 1.76 -16.29
C GLY A 266 7.91 2.80 -15.18
N THR A 267 7.87 2.40 -13.93
CA THR A 267 8.10 3.28 -12.77
C THR A 267 9.60 3.49 -12.55
N ILE A 268 10.26 4.23 -13.45
CA ILE A 268 11.70 4.44 -13.43
C ILE A 268 12.16 5.11 -12.13
N GLY A 269 13.29 4.65 -11.58
CA GLY A 269 13.95 5.28 -10.44
C GLY A 269 13.50 4.75 -9.07
N ASN A 270 12.55 3.82 -8.99
CA ASN A 270 12.25 3.17 -7.71
C ASN A 270 13.40 2.24 -7.35
N SER A 271 14.08 2.56 -6.25
CA SER A 271 15.21 1.77 -5.76
C SER A 271 14.84 0.99 -4.50
N TYR A 272 15.44 -0.19 -4.37
CA TYR A 272 15.29 -1.09 -3.23
C TYR A 272 16.67 -1.51 -2.73
N LEU A 273 16.93 -1.27 -1.45
CA LEU A 273 18.13 -1.76 -0.76
C LEU A 273 17.87 -3.21 -0.34
N VAL A 274 18.60 -4.14 -0.93
CA VAL A 274 18.40 -5.57 -0.72
C VAL A 274 18.64 -5.96 0.72
N GLU A 275 17.69 -6.67 1.30
CA GLU A 275 17.73 -7.22 2.65
C GLU A 275 18.26 -8.67 2.64
N ASN A 276 18.08 -9.37 3.74
CA ASN A 276 18.51 -10.75 3.86
C ASN A 276 17.44 -11.73 3.33
N GLU A 277 17.29 -11.79 2.01
CA GLU A 277 16.32 -12.64 1.32
C GLU A 277 16.91 -13.25 0.05
N GLU A 278 16.42 -14.41 -0.36
CA GLU A 278 16.81 -15.05 -1.61
C GLU A 278 15.75 -14.83 -2.69
N PHE A 279 16.17 -14.26 -3.82
CA PHE A 279 15.31 -14.02 -4.99
C PHE A 279 16.18 -13.85 -6.24
N TYR A 280 15.54 -13.89 -7.40
CA TYR A 280 16.12 -13.44 -8.66
C TYR A 280 15.26 -12.33 -9.26
N PHE A 281 15.73 -11.64 -10.30
CA PHE A 281 14.99 -10.49 -10.83
C PHE A 281 15.04 -10.40 -12.36
N LYS A 282 14.10 -9.62 -12.93
CA LYS A 282 13.93 -9.51 -14.37
C LYS A 282 15.01 -8.65 -15.02
N ASP A 283 15.66 -9.22 -16.04
CA ASP A 283 16.63 -8.54 -16.88
C ASP A 283 16.01 -7.36 -17.67
N GLY A 284 16.84 -6.37 -17.98
CA GLY A 284 16.49 -5.22 -18.81
C GLY A 284 15.53 -4.20 -18.16
N ASN A 285 14.79 -4.60 -17.15
CA ASN A 285 13.84 -3.73 -16.47
C ASN A 285 14.35 -3.22 -15.11
N ILE A 286 15.43 -3.81 -14.62
CA ILE A 286 16.05 -3.52 -13.33
C ILE A 286 17.55 -3.45 -13.51
N ILE A 287 18.18 -2.43 -12.95
CA ILE A 287 19.63 -2.30 -12.85
C ILE A 287 20.05 -2.67 -11.45
N TRP A 288 21.13 -3.42 -11.33
CA TRP A 288 21.71 -3.93 -10.11
C TRP A 288 23.03 -3.24 -9.81
N LEU A 289 23.11 -2.52 -8.68
CA LEU A 289 24.31 -1.89 -8.14
C LEU A 289 24.87 -2.81 -7.06
N LYS A 290 26.13 -3.19 -7.23
CA LYS A 290 26.86 -4.13 -6.38
C LYS A 290 28.35 -3.78 -6.32
N ASP A 291 29.11 -4.57 -5.60
CA ASP A 291 30.58 -4.45 -5.49
C ASP A 291 31.00 -3.02 -5.13
N PHE A 292 30.43 -2.48 -4.04
CA PHE A 292 30.68 -1.13 -3.60
C PHE A 292 32.12 -0.92 -3.15
N LYS A 293 32.80 0.09 -3.69
CA LYS A 293 34.25 0.34 -3.49
C LYS A 293 34.61 0.92 -2.13
N LYS A 294 33.62 1.46 -1.39
CA LYS A 294 33.81 1.96 -0.01
C LYS A 294 32.78 1.30 0.90
N ALA A 295 33.19 0.94 2.11
CA ALA A 295 32.31 0.33 3.09
C ALA A 295 31.14 1.25 3.46
N GLY A 296 29.92 0.79 3.23
CA GLY A 296 28.70 1.52 3.57
C GLY A 296 28.29 2.62 2.59
N ILE A 297 29.04 2.86 1.50
CA ILE A 297 28.68 3.85 0.46
C ILE A 297 27.32 3.53 -0.18
N ASN A 298 26.90 2.26 -0.18
CA ASN A 298 25.59 1.83 -0.63
C ASN A 298 24.43 2.53 0.11
N PHE A 299 24.58 2.82 1.40
CA PHE A 299 23.55 3.58 2.16
C PHE A 299 23.46 5.02 1.69
N TYR A 300 24.62 5.66 1.45
CA TYR A 300 24.67 7.02 0.91
C TYR A 300 24.07 7.09 -0.49
N LEU A 301 24.40 6.13 -1.37
CA LEU A 301 23.83 6.03 -2.72
C LEU A 301 22.32 5.74 -2.69
N TYR A 302 21.89 4.84 -1.81
CA TYR A 302 20.47 4.53 -1.66
C TYR A 302 19.67 5.75 -1.19
N ASP A 303 20.19 6.49 -0.19
CA ASP A 303 19.52 7.69 0.32
C ASP A 303 19.47 8.80 -0.74
N TYR A 304 20.56 8.99 -1.52
CA TYR A 304 20.55 9.89 -2.68
C TYR A 304 19.44 9.53 -3.67
N MET A 305 19.24 8.25 -3.97
CA MET A 305 18.20 7.79 -4.90
C MET A 305 16.77 8.02 -4.39
N GLN A 306 16.57 8.31 -3.11
CA GLN A 306 15.25 8.68 -2.57
C GLN A 306 14.94 10.17 -2.78
N THR A 307 15.95 11.02 -2.97
CA THR A 307 15.80 12.48 -3.04
C THR A 307 15.12 12.98 -4.31
N SER A 308 14.56 14.19 -4.24
CA SER A 308 14.08 14.93 -5.40
C SER A 308 15.21 15.37 -6.35
N ILE A 309 16.46 15.44 -5.86
CA ILE A 309 17.65 15.76 -6.65
C ILE A 309 17.87 14.64 -7.68
N PHE A 310 17.95 13.40 -7.23
CA PHE A 310 18.14 12.25 -8.09
C PHE A 310 16.98 12.12 -9.12
N LYS A 311 15.74 12.34 -8.70
CA LYS A 311 14.59 12.26 -9.62
C LYS A 311 14.71 13.23 -10.78
N ARG A 312 15.12 14.49 -10.53
CA ARG A 312 15.35 15.51 -11.59
C ARG A 312 16.51 15.13 -12.51
N GLU A 313 17.58 14.57 -11.96
CA GLU A 313 18.73 14.13 -12.76
C GLU A 313 18.37 12.93 -13.66
N LEU A 314 17.55 12.01 -13.17
CA LEU A 314 17.03 10.90 -13.98
C LEU A 314 16.20 11.39 -15.17
N GLU A 315 15.36 12.42 -15.00
CA GLU A 315 14.56 13.00 -16.09
C GLU A 315 15.46 13.50 -17.23
N GLY A 316 16.66 14.01 -16.89
CA GLY A 316 17.64 14.50 -17.86
C GLY A 316 18.42 13.42 -18.62
N VAL A 317 18.50 12.20 -18.09
CA VAL A 317 19.31 11.12 -18.65
C VAL A 317 18.53 9.93 -19.19
N CYS A 318 17.20 9.88 -18.96
CA CYS A 318 16.34 8.86 -19.51
C CYS A 318 16.10 9.05 -21.02
N ILE A 319 16.18 7.97 -21.78
CA ILE A 319 16.10 7.98 -23.25
C ILE A 319 14.77 7.36 -23.69
N GLY A 320 14.12 7.99 -24.68
CA GLY A 320 12.96 7.47 -25.39
C GLY A 320 11.76 8.42 -25.43
N SER A 321 11.15 8.57 -26.60
CA SER A 321 9.96 9.41 -26.81
C SER A 321 8.64 8.68 -26.57
N THR A 322 8.61 7.36 -26.78
CA THR A 322 7.39 6.53 -26.65
C THR A 322 7.43 5.64 -25.41
N GLN A 323 8.62 5.18 -25.03
CA GLN A 323 8.85 4.43 -23.81
C GLN A 323 10.18 4.86 -23.21
N THR A 324 10.12 5.66 -22.16
CA THR A 324 11.31 6.14 -21.45
C THR A 324 11.98 4.99 -20.72
N ALA A 325 13.30 4.90 -20.79
CA ALA A 325 14.09 3.89 -20.11
C ALA A 325 15.39 4.46 -19.52
N LEU A 326 15.77 3.98 -18.35
CA LEU A 326 17.07 4.22 -17.76
C LEU A 326 18.03 3.13 -18.21
N THR A 327 19.16 3.52 -18.80
CA THR A 327 20.20 2.55 -19.22
C THR A 327 21.30 2.42 -18.17
N ILE A 328 21.97 1.27 -18.14
CA ILE A 328 23.16 1.07 -17.30
C ILE A 328 24.21 2.14 -17.60
N VAL A 329 24.44 2.46 -18.87
CA VAL A 329 25.44 3.47 -19.29
C VAL A 329 25.05 4.86 -18.77
N ALA A 330 23.78 5.25 -18.88
CA ALA A 330 23.31 6.55 -18.38
C ALA A 330 23.49 6.65 -16.87
N LEU A 331 23.06 5.63 -16.10
CA LEU A 331 23.22 5.63 -14.65
C LEU A 331 24.70 5.55 -14.24
N SER A 332 25.55 4.79 -14.95
CA SER A 332 27.00 4.68 -14.67
C SER A 332 27.71 6.03 -14.77
N ASN A 333 27.31 6.87 -15.74
CA ASN A 333 27.91 8.17 -15.99
C ASN A 333 27.30 9.30 -15.17
N LEU A 334 26.18 9.04 -14.48
CA LEU A 334 25.58 10.02 -13.60
C LEU A 334 26.55 10.37 -12.47
N LYS A 335 26.72 11.67 -12.23
CA LYS A 335 27.65 12.17 -11.21
C LYS A 335 26.94 12.46 -9.90
N ILE A 336 27.56 12.06 -8.82
CA ILE A 336 27.10 12.32 -7.45
C ILE A 336 28.22 12.94 -6.64
N LYS A 337 27.93 13.95 -5.87
CA LYS A 337 28.87 14.51 -4.89
C LYS A 337 28.99 13.55 -3.70
N VAL A 338 30.20 13.27 -3.29
CA VAL A 338 30.49 12.38 -2.15
C VAL A 338 31.28 13.16 -1.11
N PRO A 339 30.81 13.21 0.14
CA PRO A 339 31.55 13.91 1.20
C PRO A 339 32.87 13.22 1.51
N GLU A 340 33.82 13.98 1.99
CA GLU A 340 35.08 13.45 2.50
C GLU A 340 34.88 12.83 3.90
N GLU A 341 35.86 12.02 4.33
CA GLU A 341 35.90 11.55 5.71
C GLU A 341 36.28 12.70 6.66
N PRO A 342 35.73 12.81 7.89
CA PRO A 342 34.84 11.79 8.51
C PRO A 342 33.34 11.97 8.24
N ALA A 343 32.91 13.01 7.53
CA ALA A 343 31.49 13.34 7.33
C ALA A 343 30.72 12.18 6.64
N LEU A 344 31.34 11.48 5.69
CA LEU A 344 30.76 10.31 5.05
C LEU A 344 30.49 9.18 6.04
N SER A 345 31.47 8.83 6.87
CA SER A 345 31.31 7.73 7.83
C SER A 345 30.30 8.04 8.93
N ASP A 346 30.23 9.29 9.38
CA ASP A 346 29.24 9.75 10.35
C ASP A 346 27.83 9.68 9.75
N TYR A 347 27.66 10.13 8.51
CA TYR A 347 26.39 10.02 7.78
C TYR A 347 25.95 8.54 7.65
N ILE A 348 26.83 7.69 7.17
CA ILE A 348 26.57 6.24 6.98
C ILE A 348 26.11 5.59 8.30
N LYS A 349 26.74 5.93 9.42
CA LYS A 349 26.36 5.41 10.74
C LYS A 349 24.93 5.81 11.10
N HIS A 350 24.54 7.06 10.88
CA HIS A 350 23.19 7.55 11.15
C HIS A 350 22.17 6.92 10.20
N SER A 351 22.46 6.89 8.89
CA SER A 351 21.58 6.28 7.89
C SER A 351 21.32 4.81 8.21
N LYS A 352 22.34 4.00 8.49
CA LYS A 352 22.20 2.60 8.90
C LYS A 352 21.27 2.42 10.09
N THR A 353 21.42 3.28 11.11
CA THR A 353 20.61 3.20 12.33
C THR A 353 19.14 3.46 12.02
N LEU A 354 18.84 4.55 11.31
CA LEU A 354 17.46 4.90 10.96
C LEU A 354 16.81 3.89 10.00
N ARG A 355 17.57 3.42 9.00
CA ARG A 355 17.12 2.37 8.08
C ARG A 355 16.82 1.05 8.80
N SER A 356 17.63 0.66 9.78
CA SER A 356 17.36 -0.53 10.62
C SER A 356 16.04 -0.40 11.39
N ILE A 357 15.72 0.79 11.92
CA ILE A 357 14.44 1.04 12.61
C ILE A 357 13.28 0.95 11.63
N ILE A 358 13.38 1.55 10.43
CA ILE A 358 12.36 1.46 9.38
C ILE A 358 12.11 0.00 9.01
N GLN A 359 13.16 -0.78 8.79
CA GLN A 359 13.07 -2.21 8.46
C GLN A 359 12.36 -3.01 9.56
N GLN A 360 12.71 -2.79 10.83
CA GLN A 360 12.03 -3.43 11.96
C GLN A 360 10.55 -3.06 12.04
N ASN A 361 10.21 -1.78 11.83
CA ASN A 361 8.84 -1.31 11.79
C ASN A 361 8.06 -1.96 10.64
N ASN A 362 8.62 -2.06 9.44
CA ASN A 362 7.99 -2.71 8.30
C ASN A 362 7.71 -4.20 8.58
N ALA A 363 8.67 -4.92 9.16
CA ALA A 363 8.49 -6.31 9.54
C ALA A 363 7.39 -6.48 10.60
N GLU A 364 7.27 -5.54 11.55
CA GLU A 364 6.21 -5.53 12.56
C GLU A 364 4.84 -5.23 11.90
N VAL A 365 4.76 -4.25 11.00
CA VAL A 365 3.53 -3.91 10.26
C VAL A 365 3.01 -5.11 9.48
N LEU A 366 3.88 -5.88 8.83
CA LEU A 366 3.46 -7.11 8.13
C LEU A 366 2.84 -8.14 9.09
N LYS A 367 3.44 -8.37 10.26
CA LYS A 367 2.89 -9.29 11.28
C LYS A 367 1.56 -8.80 11.82
N LEU A 368 1.45 -7.50 12.14
CA LEU A 368 0.21 -6.90 12.63
C LEU A 368 -0.90 -6.96 11.57
N SER A 369 -0.57 -6.74 10.29
CA SER A 369 -1.53 -6.85 9.19
C SER A 369 -2.08 -8.27 9.05
N LEU A 370 -1.23 -9.29 9.18
CA LEU A 370 -1.67 -10.68 9.19
C LEU A 370 -2.56 -11.00 10.41
N ALA A 371 -2.21 -10.49 11.59
CA ALA A 371 -3.04 -10.65 12.79
C ALA A 371 -4.42 -9.98 12.62
N ALA A 372 -4.49 -8.77 12.07
CA ALA A 372 -5.74 -8.09 11.76
C ALA A 372 -6.61 -8.90 10.77
N GLN A 373 -6.01 -9.44 9.71
CA GLN A 373 -6.71 -10.31 8.75
C GLN A 373 -7.23 -11.59 9.43
N THR A 374 -6.45 -12.17 10.35
CA THR A 374 -6.85 -13.37 11.10
C THR A 374 -8.07 -13.09 11.98
N ILE A 375 -8.13 -11.92 12.64
CA ILE A 375 -9.30 -11.51 13.42
C ILE A 375 -10.52 -11.37 12.49
N LEU A 376 -10.40 -10.68 11.36
CA LEU A 376 -11.50 -10.54 10.40
C LEU A 376 -11.99 -11.91 9.89
N ALA A 377 -11.08 -12.83 9.57
CA ALA A 377 -11.43 -14.17 9.13
C ALA A 377 -12.13 -15.00 10.23
N SER A 378 -11.82 -14.76 11.52
CA SER A 378 -12.45 -15.45 12.63
C SER A 378 -13.93 -15.08 12.83
N LEU A 379 -14.37 -13.91 12.35
CA LEU A 379 -15.77 -13.48 12.40
C LEU A 379 -16.70 -14.34 11.51
N SER A 380 -16.17 -15.29 10.76
CA SER A 380 -16.94 -16.23 9.94
C SER A 380 -17.18 -17.57 10.61
N ARG A 381 -16.67 -17.76 11.81
CA ARG A 381 -16.76 -19.04 12.55
C ARG A 381 -17.66 -18.93 13.76
#